data_36d7c8634f9c1ac4de5a98fd79da887f
#
_entry.id   36d7c8634f9c1ac4de5a98fd79da887f
#
_cell.length_a   1.000
_cell.length_b   1.000
_cell.length_c   1.000
_cell.angle_alpha   90.00
_cell.angle_beta   90.00
_cell.angle_gamma   90.00
#
_symmetry.space_group_name_H-M   'P 1'
#
loop_
_entity.id
_entity.type
_entity.pdbx_description
1 polymer ?
#
loop_
_entity_poly.entity_id
_entity_poly.type
_entity_poly.pdbx_seq_one_letter_code
_entity_poly.pdbx_strand_id
1 'polypeptide(L)'
;SVNYLEELSGEMKNGVKQGVHIYFDDPEATYIPYDVIRSYDRPLVMGDFTARMADKNVKSELDWQLYLLQRRYLDYQVNIGNKMIELLAGNTEKGREEAAGLSLAKKRFQDQIDELFSYTRKKIDRKRNDIAFYQDGELLLPYKLSSGEKQMLVILLTVLVQDNEHYVLFMDEPEASLHIEWQQKLIAMIRELNPNVQIIL
;
A
#
# COMPACT_ATOMS: atom_id res chain seq x y z
N SER A 1 28.00 -12.01 -13.23
CA SER A 1 27.07 -12.04 -14.38
C SER A 1 25.67 -11.97 -13.84
N VAL A 2 25.04 -10.82 -14.01
CA VAL A 2 23.62 -10.65 -13.66
C VAL A 2 22.82 -11.28 -14.79
N ASN A 3 22.23 -12.42 -14.55
CA ASN A 3 21.36 -13.08 -15.51
C ASN A 3 19.90 -12.87 -15.13
N TYR A 4 19.22 -12.13 -16.00
CA TYR A 4 17.80 -12.12 -16.33
C TYR A 4 16.79 -11.87 -15.19
N LEU A 5 16.22 -10.66 -15.22
CA LEU A 5 14.87 -10.39 -14.79
C LEU A 5 13.90 -11.08 -15.77
N GLU A 6 13.44 -12.27 -15.47
CA GLU A 6 12.26 -12.81 -16.10
C GLU A 6 11.03 -12.14 -15.47
N GLU A 7 10.37 -11.29 -16.25
CA GLU A 7 8.99 -10.89 -16.00
C GLU A 7 8.10 -12.15 -16.04
N LEU A 8 7.86 -12.73 -14.89
CA LEU A 8 6.79 -13.69 -14.76
C LEU A 8 5.46 -12.92 -14.71
N SER A 9 4.85 -12.73 -15.89
CA SER A 9 3.41 -12.53 -16.03
C SER A 9 2.71 -13.85 -15.63
N GLY A 10 2.77 -14.16 -14.34
CA GLY A 10 2.14 -15.34 -13.77
C GLY A 10 0.70 -15.03 -13.41
N GLU A 11 -0.21 -15.81 -13.98
CA GLU A 11 -1.60 -15.94 -13.58
C GLU A 11 -1.72 -15.97 -12.04
N MET A 12 -2.64 -15.16 -11.51
CA MET A 12 -3.01 -15.21 -10.10
C MET A 12 -3.60 -16.58 -9.75
N LYS A 13 -2.78 -17.45 -9.24
CA LYS A 13 -3.20 -18.64 -8.49
C LYS A 13 -2.82 -18.46 -7.03
N ASN A 14 -3.85 -18.34 -6.20
CA ASN A 14 -3.81 -18.54 -4.75
C ASN A 14 -2.73 -17.80 -3.97
N GLY A 15 -2.97 -16.51 -3.66
CA GLY A 15 -2.32 -15.87 -2.50
C GLY A 15 -0.79 -15.77 -2.54
N VAL A 16 -0.18 -15.85 -3.70
CA VAL A 16 1.28 -15.74 -3.84
C VAL A 16 1.68 -14.28 -3.67
N LYS A 17 2.46 -14.01 -2.63
CA LYS A 17 3.17 -12.73 -2.47
C LYS A 17 4.04 -12.52 -3.71
N GLN A 18 3.90 -11.37 -4.37
CA GLN A 18 4.85 -10.98 -5.42
C GLN A 18 6.24 -10.82 -4.80
N GLY A 19 7.25 -11.43 -5.40
CA GLY A 19 8.61 -11.34 -4.90
C GLY A 19 9.64 -11.66 -5.97
N VAL A 20 10.84 -11.13 -5.80
CA VAL A 20 12.00 -11.48 -6.62
C VAL A 20 12.68 -12.68 -5.97
N HIS A 21 12.82 -13.76 -6.72
CA HIS A 21 13.71 -14.86 -6.34
C HIS A 21 15.14 -14.48 -6.75
N ILE A 22 15.95 -14.10 -5.78
CA ILE A 22 17.37 -13.90 -6.00
C ILE A 22 18.01 -15.27 -5.76
N TYR A 23 18.37 -15.95 -6.85
CA TYR A 23 19.20 -17.15 -6.77
C TYR A 23 20.65 -16.71 -6.57
N PHE A 24 21.12 -16.83 -5.35
CA PHE A 24 22.55 -16.98 -5.12
C PHE A 24 22.91 -18.45 -5.35
N ASP A 25 24.14 -18.78 -5.68
CA ASP A 25 24.65 -20.19 -5.70
C ASP A 25 24.65 -20.81 -4.28
N ASP A 26 23.74 -20.38 -3.43
CA ASP A 26 23.54 -20.81 -2.06
C ASP A 26 22.21 -21.57 -1.97
N PRO A 27 22.21 -22.80 -1.42
CA PRO A 27 21.01 -23.62 -1.27
C PRO A 27 19.94 -23.02 -0.34
N GLU A 28 20.22 -21.93 0.38
CA GLU A 28 19.26 -21.18 1.19
C GLU A 28 18.84 -19.88 0.50
N ALA A 29 18.31 -19.97 -0.72
CA ALA A 29 17.77 -18.81 -1.44
C ALA A 29 16.72 -18.07 -0.60
N THR A 30 17.06 -16.87 -0.16
CA THR A 30 16.15 -16.02 0.63
C THR A 30 15.15 -15.35 -0.33
N TYR A 31 13.88 -15.62 -0.13
CA TYR A 31 12.81 -14.90 -0.82
C TYR A 31 12.69 -13.49 -0.25
N ILE A 32 12.91 -12.47 -1.08
CA ILE A 32 12.71 -11.08 -0.71
C ILE A 32 11.44 -10.56 -1.41
N PRO A 33 10.36 -10.32 -0.67
CA PRO A 33 9.16 -9.74 -1.24
C PRO A 33 9.41 -8.31 -1.71
N TYR A 34 8.79 -7.92 -2.81
CA TYR A 34 8.89 -6.56 -3.34
C TYR A 34 7.54 -6.02 -3.78
N ASP A 35 7.42 -4.70 -3.77
CA ASP A 35 6.34 -3.96 -4.38
C ASP A 35 6.92 -2.96 -5.40
N VAL A 36 6.21 -2.77 -6.51
CA VAL A 36 6.55 -1.79 -7.55
C VAL A 36 5.43 -0.77 -7.63
N ILE A 37 5.77 0.49 -7.42
CA ILE A 37 4.84 1.61 -7.57
C ILE A 37 5.18 2.35 -8.85
N ARG A 38 4.21 2.40 -9.76
CA ARG A 38 4.30 3.16 -11.00
C ARG A 38 3.68 4.52 -10.78
N SER A 39 4.47 5.56 -10.95
CA SER A 39 4.05 6.96 -10.74
C SER A 39 3.27 7.54 -11.91
N TYR A 40 3.34 6.89 -13.06
CA TYR A 40 2.71 7.39 -14.28
C TYR A 40 1.22 7.09 -14.29
N ASP A 41 0.38 8.12 -14.11
CA ASP A 41 -1.08 7.99 -14.17
C ASP A 41 -1.58 8.07 -15.61
N ARG A 42 -1.35 7.02 -16.40
CA ARG A 42 -1.87 6.91 -17.76
C ARG A 42 -3.31 6.39 -17.77
N PRO A 43 -4.14 6.86 -18.71
CA PRO A 43 -5.45 6.24 -18.94
C PRO A 43 -5.30 4.77 -19.33
N LEU A 44 -6.17 3.91 -18.84
CA LEU A 44 -6.24 2.51 -19.27
C LEU A 44 -6.75 2.45 -20.70
N VAL A 45 -6.08 1.70 -21.58
CA VAL A 45 -6.45 1.56 -22.98
C VAL A 45 -7.60 0.57 -23.14
N MET A 46 -8.55 0.86 -24.03
CA MET A 46 -9.63 -0.07 -24.38
C MET A 46 -9.02 -1.34 -24.99
N GLY A 47 -8.97 -2.41 -24.25
CA GLY A 47 -8.32 -3.66 -24.66
C GLY A 47 -7.47 -4.25 -23.54
N ASP A 48 -7.06 -3.47 -22.57
CA ASP A 48 -6.41 -3.98 -21.38
C ASP A 48 -7.38 -4.92 -20.65
N PHE A 49 -6.93 -6.14 -20.42
CA PHE A 49 -7.71 -7.16 -19.68
C PHE A 49 -8.17 -6.63 -18.31
N THR A 50 -7.39 -5.75 -17.72
CA THR A 50 -7.65 -5.04 -16.47
C THR A 50 -8.89 -4.15 -16.53
N ALA A 51 -9.12 -3.46 -17.64
CA ALA A 51 -10.28 -2.57 -17.84
C ALA A 51 -11.61 -3.33 -17.89
N ARG A 52 -11.60 -4.62 -18.22
CA ARG A 52 -12.81 -5.46 -18.31
C ARG A 52 -13.27 -6.04 -16.97
N MET A 53 -12.38 -6.13 -16.00
CA MET A 53 -12.64 -6.74 -14.69
C MET A 53 -12.75 -5.72 -13.55
N ALA A 54 -12.43 -4.47 -13.82
CA ALA A 54 -12.43 -3.41 -12.82
C ALA A 54 -13.82 -2.74 -12.70
N ASP A 55 -14.06 -2.17 -11.54
CA ASP A 55 -15.18 -1.27 -11.29
C ASP A 55 -15.20 -0.13 -12.34
N LYS A 56 -16.37 0.38 -12.68
CA LYS A 56 -16.58 1.53 -13.59
C LYS A 56 -15.80 2.79 -13.21
N ASN A 57 -15.34 2.86 -11.97
CA ASN A 57 -14.56 3.98 -11.45
C ASN A 57 -13.07 3.90 -11.80
N VAL A 58 -12.57 2.73 -12.23
CA VAL A 58 -11.17 2.51 -12.58
C VAL A 58 -10.93 2.97 -14.01
N LYS A 59 -10.22 4.09 -14.18
CA LYS A 59 -9.99 4.75 -15.48
C LYS A 59 -8.52 4.91 -15.82
N SER A 60 -7.65 4.81 -14.82
CA SER A 60 -6.22 5.04 -14.96
C SER A 60 -5.38 3.97 -14.26
N GLU A 61 -4.08 3.99 -14.49
CA GLU A 61 -3.12 3.08 -13.85
C GLU A 61 -3.14 3.24 -12.33
N LEU A 62 -3.21 4.47 -11.81
CA LEU A 62 -3.31 4.70 -10.35
C LEU A 62 -4.65 4.19 -9.80
N ASP A 63 -5.75 4.35 -10.54
CA ASP A 63 -7.04 3.77 -10.12
C ASP A 63 -6.95 2.25 -10.03
N TRP A 64 -6.26 1.61 -10.96
CA TRP A 64 -6.04 0.16 -10.94
C TRP A 64 -5.19 -0.27 -9.76
N GLN A 65 -4.09 0.42 -9.48
CA GLN A 65 -3.27 0.15 -8.29
C GLN A 65 -4.09 0.31 -7.00
N LEU A 66 -4.90 1.36 -6.88
CA LEU A 66 -5.79 1.57 -5.74
C LEU A 66 -6.83 0.45 -5.60
N TYR A 67 -7.40 -0.02 -6.71
CA TYR A 67 -8.35 -1.14 -6.71
C TYR A 67 -7.71 -2.42 -6.15
N LEU A 68 -6.51 -2.75 -6.58
CA LEU A 68 -5.75 -3.90 -6.05
C LEU A 68 -5.38 -3.72 -4.58
N LEU A 69 -4.92 -2.53 -4.21
CA LEU A 69 -4.52 -2.22 -2.84
C LEU A 69 -5.69 -2.24 -1.86
N GLN A 70 -6.89 -1.87 -2.26
CA GLN A 70 -8.05 -1.97 -1.39
C GLN A 70 -8.32 -3.43 -0.98
N ARG A 71 -8.11 -4.39 -1.87
CA ARG A 71 -8.23 -5.82 -1.54
C ARG A 71 -7.15 -6.25 -0.56
N ARG A 72 -5.88 -5.89 -0.82
CA ARG A 72 -4.77 -6.15 0.11
C ARG A 72 -5.00 -5.50 1.48
N TYR A 73 -5.60 -4.32 1.52
CA TYR A 73 -5.93 -3.63 2.76
C TYR A 73 -7.00 -4.35 3.58
N LEU A 74 -8.01 -4.94 2.93
CA LEU A 74 -9.00 -5.78 3.63
C LEU A 74 -8.34 -7.01 4.23
N ASP A 75 -7.48 -7.71 3.47
CA ASP A 75 -6.73 -8.87 3.95
C ASP A 75 -5.80 -8.49 5.12
N TYR A 76 -5.11 -7.36 5.02
CA TYR A 76 -4.30 -6.80 6.10
C TYR A 76 -5.11 -6.60 7.38
N GLN A 77 -6.30 -5.98 7.28
CA GLN A 77 -7.16 -5.75 8.46
C GLN A 77 -7.64 -7.07 9.10
N VAL A 78 -7.99 -8.06 8.30
CA VAL A 78 -8.37 -9.40 8.80
C VAL A 78 -7.20 -10.04 9.52
N ASN A 79 -5.99 -10.01 8.94
CA ASN A 79 -4.78 -10.57 9.54
C ASN A 79 -4.43 -9.89 10.86
N ILE A 80 -4.47 -8.56 10.91
CA ILE A 80 -4.25 -7.80 12.15
C ILE A 80 -5.31 -8.14 13.20
N GLY A 81 -6.57 -8.22 12.79
CA GLY A 81 -7.66 -8.63 13.69
C GLY A 81 -7.45 -10.01 14.30
N ASN A 82 -7.06 -10.98 13.50
CA ASN A 82 -6.75 -12.33 13.97
C ASN A 82 -5.56 -12.35 14.95
N LYS A 83 -4.44 -11.66 14.59
CA LYS A 83 -3.28 -11.52 15.49
C LYS A 83 -3.67 -10.89 16.83
N MET A 84 -4.51 -9.84 16.80
CA MET A 84 -4.99 -9.20 18.03
C MET A 84 -5.83 -10.14 18.88
N ILE A 85 -6.73 -10.94 18.30
CA ILE A 85 -7.55 -11.91 19.01
C ILE A 85 -6.67 -12.97 19.69
N GLU A 86 -5.66 -13.50 18.98
CA GLU A 86 -4.73 -14.49 19.53
C GLU A 86 -3.94 -13.93 20.72
N LEU A 87 -3.40 -12.72 20.60
CA LEU A 87 -2.67 -12.05 21.68
C LEU A 87 -3.53 -11.78 22.91
N LEU A 88 -4.78 -11.36 22.71
CA LEU A 88 -5.70 -11.08 23.81
C LEU A 88 -6.22 -12.37 24.47
N ALA A 89 -6.37 -13.45 23.70
CA ALA A 89 -6.80 -14.76 24.22
C ALA A 89 -5.79 -15.33 25.24
N GLY A 90 -4.50 -15.02 25.08
CA GLY A 90 -3.45 -15.37 26.03
C GLY A 90 -3.53 -14.67 27.39
N ASN A 91 -4.37 -13.64 27.50
CA ASN A 91 -4.66 -12.85 28.72
C ASN A 91 -3.40 -12.38 29.50
N THR A 92 -2.30 -12.14 28.81
CA THR A 92 -1.04 -11.64 29.37
C THR A 92 -0.95 -10.12 29.20
N GLU A 93 -0.23 -9.44 30.11
CA GLU A 93 0.02 -7.99 29.98
C GLU A 93 0.79 -7.68 28.69
N LYS A 94 1.84 -8.47 28.40
CA LYS A 94 2.60 -8.38 27.16
C LYS A 94 1.72 -8.54 25.92
N GLY A 95 0.81 -9.51 25.90
CA GLY A 95 -0.12 -9.71 24.79
C GLY A 95 -1.04 -8.51 24.55
N ARG A 96 -1.46 -7.81 25.61
CA ARG A 96 -2.27 -6.58 25.51
C ARG A 96 -1.45 -5.42 24.93
N GLU A 97 -0.19 -5.26 25.34
CA GLU A 97 0.70 -4.25 24.80
C GLU A 97 1.00 -4.48 23.31
N GLU A 98 1.31 -5.73 22.93
CA GLU A 98 1.54 -6.11 21.54
C GLU A 98 0.28 -5.89 20.69
N ALA A 99 -0.89 -6.29 21.16
CA ALA A 99 -2.16 -6.06 20.46
C ALA A 99 -2.45 -4.56 20.27
N ALA A 100 -2.18 -3.72 21.28
CA ALA A 100 -2.29 -2.26 21.14
C ALA A 100 -1.31 -1.73 20.09
N GLY A 101 -0.09 -2.27 20.03
CA GLY A 101 0.91 -1.92 19.03
C GLY A 101 0.47 -2.18 17.59
N LEU A 102 -0.23 -3.30 17.34
CA LEU A 102 -0.72 -3.65 16.00
C LEU A 102 -1.69 -2.60 15.41
N SER A 103 -2.49 -1.95 16.25
CA SER A 103 -3.42 -0.91 15.79
C SER A 103 -2.76 0.43 15.44
N LEU A 104 -1.53 0.66 15.93
CA LEU A 104 -0.83 1.94 15.76
C LEU A 104 -0.42 2.21 14.32
N ALA A 105 -0.01 1.19 13.55
CA ALA A 105 0.40 1.36 12.16
C ALA A 105 -0.77 1.89 11.30
N LYS A 106 -1.96 1.28 11.44
CA LYS A 106 -3.17 1.75 10.77
C LYS A 106 -3.52 3.19 11.18
N LYS A 107 -3.44 3.49 12.48
CA LYS A 107 -3.71 4.84 12.98
C LYS A 107 -2.73 5.87 12.41
N ARG A 108 -1.42 5.57 12.41
CA ARG A 108 -0.39 6.45 11.82
C ARG A 108 -0.65 6.72 10.35
N PHE A 109 -0.94 5.68 9.57
CA PHE A 109 -1.32 5.83 8.17
C PHE A 109 -2.50 6.79 8.00
N GLN A 110 -3.58 6.61 8.78
CA GLN A 110 -4.74 7.48 8.70
C GLN A 110 -4.44 8.93 9.11
N ASP A 111 -3.60 9.11 10.14
CA ASP A 111 -3.17 10.44 10.59
C ASP A 111 -2.30 11.14 9.53
N GLN A 112 -1.37 10.42 8.89
CA GLN A 112 -0.55 10.93 7.80
C GLN A 112 -1.39 11.35 6.59
N ILE A 113 -2.37 10.53 6.20
CA ILE A 113 -3.28 10.86 5.10
C ILE A 113 -4.13 12.09 5.43
N ASP A 114 -4.67 12.20 6.66
CA ASP A 114 -5.45 13.36 7.09
C ASP A 114 -4.59 14.64 7.10
N GLU A 115 -3.31 14.57 7.48
CA GLU A 115 -2.37 15.69 7.40
C GLU A 115 -2.12 16.11 5.97
N LEU A 116 -1.78 15.16 5.08
CA LEU A 116 -1.50 15.44 3.66
C LEU A 116 -2.69 16.10 2.96
N PHE A 117 -3.90 15.62 3.24
CA PHE A 117 -5.11 16.08 2.55
C PHE A 117 -5.82 17.24 3.27
N SER A 118 -5.21 17.79 4.32
CA SER A 118 -5.78 18.89 5.11
C SER A 118 -6.13 20.12 4.26
N TYR A 119 -5.27 20.51 3.31
CA TYR A 119 -5.48 21.63 2.41
C TYR A 119 -6.72 21.47 1.51
N THR A 120 -7.04 20.24 1.14
CA THR A 120 -8.22 19.93 0.33
C THR A 120 -9.43 19.55 1.18
N ARG A 121 -9.32 19.67 2.52
CA ARG A 121 -10.38 19.38 3.51
C ARG A 121 -10.94 17.96 3.39
N LYS A 122 -10.12 17.02 2.91
CA LYS A 122 -10.46 15.61 2.85
C LYS A 122 -9.97 14.90 4.10
N LYS A 123 -10.81 14.03 4.66
CA LYS A 123 -10.48 13.19 5.82
C LYS A 123 -10.84 11.75 5.53
N ILE A 124 -9.95 10.85 5.91
CA ILE A 124 -10.19 9.41 5.75
C ILE A 124 -11.32 8.95 6.67
N ASP A 125 -12.22 8.12 6.16
CA ASP A 125 -13.28 7.50 6.96
C ASP A 125 -12.70 6.34 7.78
N ARG A 126 -12.54 6.55 9.07
CA ARG A 126 -11.94 5.57 10.00
C ARG A 126 -12.87 4.44 10.40
N LYS A 127 -14.16 4.54 10.05
CA LYS A 127 -15.19 3.55 10.44
C LYS A 127 -15.39 2.47 9.38
N ARG A 128 -14.97 2.74 8.15
CA ARG A 128 -15.11 1.80 7.05
C ARG A 128 -13.96 0.78 7.00
N ASN A 129 -14.25 -0.35 6.41
CA ASN A 129 -13.24 -1.37 6.12
C ASN A 129 -12.51 -1.13 4.79
N ASP A 130 -13.15 -0.42 3.86
CA ASP A 130 -12.54 0.06 2.62
C ASP A 130 -11.99 1.49 2.80
N ILE A 131 -11.12 1.91 1.89
CA ILE A 131 -10.62 3.28 1.89
C ILE A 131 -11.65 4.20 1.28
N ALA A 132 -12.11 5.17 2.05
CA ALA A 132 -12.99 6.23 1.60
C ALA A 132 -12.67 7.52 2.39
N PHE A 133 -13.16 8.63 1.90
CA PHE A 133 -12.93 9.96 2.46
C PHE A 133 -14.25 10.70 2.66
N TYR A 134 -14.21 11.72 3.49
CA TYR A 134 -15.23 12.76 3.55
C TYR A 134 -14.60 14.08 3.13
N GLN A 135 -15.33 14.83 2.30
CA GLN A 135 -15.03 16.21 1.95
C GLN A 135 -16.32 17.02 2.06
N ASP A 136 -16.33 18.05 2.91
CA ASP A 136 -17.48 18.93 3.16
C ASP A 136 -18.79 18.17 3.54
N GLY A 137 -18.64 17.01 4.20
CA GLY A 137 -19.74 16.15 4.64
C GLY A 137 -20.20 15.11 3.62
N GLU A 138 -19.66 15.13 2.40
CA GLU A 138 -19.97 14.15 1.35
C GLU A 138 -18.94 13.04 1.30
N LEU A 139 -19.41 11.81 1.03
CA LEU A 139 -18.56 10.63 0.84
C LEU A 139 -17.83 10.72 -0.50
N LEU A 140 -16.51 10.58 -0.46
CA LEU A 140 -15.62 10.62 -1.61
C LEU A 140 -14.86 9.30 -1.74
N LEU A 141 -14.99 8.64 -2.89
CA LEU A 141 -14.21 7.44 -3.19
C LEU A 141 -12.79 7.80 -3.64
N PRO A 142 -11.78 6.93 -3.43
CA PRO A 142 -10.38 7.20 -3.77
C PRO A 142 -10.15 7.57 -5.23
N TYR A 143 -10.95 7.04 -6.14
CA TYR A 143 -10.86 7.31 -7.58
C TYR A 143 -11.12 8.78 -7.96
N LYS A 144 -11.74 9.55 -7.06
CA LYS A 144 -12.00 10.99 -7.24
C LYS A 144 -10.92 11.91 -6.68
N LEU A 145 -9.89 11.36 -6.10
CA LEU A 145 -8.71 12.09 -5.65
C LEU A 145 -7.93 12.67 -6.84
N SER A 146 -7.16 13.73 -6.62
CA SER A 146 -6.20 14.22 -7.61
C SER A 146 -5.07 13.20 -7.82
N SER A 147 -4.33 13.31 -8.94
CA SER A 147 -3.23 12.38 -9.25
C SER A 147 -2.19 12.34 -8.13
N GLY A 148 -1.78 13.48 -7.58
CA GLY A 148 -0.83 13.53 -6.47
C GLY A 148 -1.39 12.90 -5.18
N GLU A 149 -2.67 13.12 -4.86
CA GLU A 149 -3.33 12.49 -3.71
C GLU A 149 -3.43 10.96 -3.90
N LYS A 150 -3.79 10.49 -5.10
CA LYS A 150 -3.80 9.06 -5.43
C LYS A 150 -2.41 8.46 -5.29
N GLN A 151 -1.39 9.15 -5.81
CA GLN A 151 0.01 8.70 -5.73
C GLN A 151 0.45 8.52 -4.28
N MET A 152 0.25 9.53 -3.42
CA MET A 152 0.57 9.43 -1.99
C MET A 152 -0.21 8.30 -1.32
N LEU A 153 -1.50 8.17 -1.63
CA LEU A 153 -2.33 7.10 -1.09
C LEU A 153 -1.82 5.71 -1.51
N VAL A 154 -1.45 5.52 -2.79
CA VAL A 154 -0.87 4.28 -3.31
C VAL A 154 0.41 3.94 -2.56
N ILE A 155 1.34 4.91 -2.43
CA ILE A 155 2.62 4.69 -1.76
C ILE A 155 2.41 4.28 -0.29
N LEU A 156 1.71 5.10 0.49
CA LEU A 156 1.55 4.87 1.93
C LEU A 156 0.71 3.63 2.23
N LEU A 157 -0.32 3.35 1.42
CA LEU A 157 -1.14 2.16 1.58
C LEU A 157 -0.35 0.88 1.24
N THR A 158 0.51 0.92 0.20
CA THR A 158 1.41 -0.19 -0.13
C THR A 158 2.31 -0.52 1.05
N VAL A 159 2.91 0.51 1.66
CA VAL A 159 3.81 0.33 2.82
C VAL A 159 3.06 -0.18 4.05
N LEU A 160 1.85 0.32 4.31
CA LEU A 160 1.03 -0.16 5.43
C LEU A 160 0.73 -1.67 5.32
N VAL A 161 0.34 -2.14 4.12
CA VAL A 161 -0.06 -3.54 3.94
C VAL A 161 1.12 -4.52 3.94
N GLN A 162 2.36 -4.02 3.97
CA GLN A 162 3.58 -4.82 4.19
C GLN A 162 3.72 -5.29 5.65
N ASP A 163 2.92 -4.75 6.59
CA ASP A 163 2.83 -5.18 8.00
C ASP A 163 4.19 -5.27 8.72
N ASN A 164 5.05 -4.26 8.54
CA ASN A 164 6.42 -4.20 9.07
C ASN A 164 7.37 -5.33 8.61
N GLU A 165 7.00 -6.07 7.60
CA GLU A 165 7.87 -7.08 7.01
C GLU A 165 9.04 -6.43 6.24
N HIS A 166 10.11 -7.22 6.00
CA HIS A 166 11.19 -6.80 5.13
C HIS A 166 10.75 -6.83 3.67
N TYR A 167 10.70 -5.68 3.03
CA TYR A 167 10.31 -5.51 1.63
C TYR A 167 11.29 -4.63 0.88
N VAL A 168 11.40 -4.85 -0.43
CA VAL A 168 12.00 -3.89 -1.35
C VAL A 168 10.88 -3.14 -2.04
N LEU A 169 10.90 -1.80 -1.95
CA LEU A 169 9.95 -0.90 -2.59
C LEU A 169 10.63 -0.18 -3.74
N PHE A 170 10.24 -0.54 -4.97
CA PHE A 170 10.69 0.15 -6.18
C PHE A 170 9.69 1.26 -6.51
N MET A 171 10.19 2.47 -6.73
CA MET A 171 9.38 3.61 -7.16
C MET A 171 10.10 4.31 -8.31
N ASP A 172 9.37 4.50 -9.42
CA ASP A 172 9.88 5.21 -10.59
C ASP A 172 9.37 6.65 -10.57
N GLU A 173 10.27 7.63 -10.41
CA GLU A 173 9.97 9.08 -10.33
C GLU A 173 8.76 9.39 -9.40
N PRO A 174 8.75 8.92 -8.13
CA PRO A 174 7.57 9.06 -7.27
C PRO A 174 7.20 10.52 -6.99
N GLU A 175 8.13 11.47 -7.21
CA GLU A 175 7.94 12.90 -7.03
C GLU A 175 7.19 13.58 -8.18
N ALA A 176 7.09 12.98 -9.37
CA ALA A 176 6.64 13.65 -10.60
C ALA A 176 5.26 14.32 -10.47
N SER A 177 4.35 13.74 -9.68
CA SER A 177 2.99 14.25 -9.45
C SER A 177 2.79 14.88 -8.08
N LEU A 178 3.83 14.95 -7.24
CA LEU A 178 3.72 15.37 -5.85
C LEU A 178 4.07 16.84 -5.64
N HIS A 179 3.37 17.47 -4.72
CA HIS A 179 3.75 18.78 -4.18
C HIS A 179 5.14 18.71 -3.53
N ILE A 180 5.92 19.77 -3.64
CA ILE A 180 7.30 19.82 -3.11
C ILE A 180 7.37 19.51 -1.61
N GLU A 181 6.40 19.93 -0.82
CA GLU A 181 6.31 19.62 0.60
C GLU A 181 6.10 18.13 0.87
N TRP A 182 5.35 17.44 0.01
CA TRP A 182 5.12 16.01 0.12
C TRP A 182 6.36 15.20 -0.29
N GLN A 183 7.07 15.65 -1.34
CA GLN A 183 8.34 15.05 -1.74
C GLN A 183 9.34 15.04 -0.58
N GLN A 184 9.46 16.15 0.15
CA GLN A 184 10.38 16.28 1.28
C GLN A 184 10.06 15.35 2.45
N LYS A 185 8.77 15.04 2.65
CA LYS A 185 8.30 14.19 3.76
C LYS A 185 8.20 12.71 3.37
N LEU A 186 8.18 12.37 2.09
CA LEU A 186 7.83 11.04 1.58
C LEU A 186 8.61 9.91 2.24
N ILE A 187 9.93 10.00 2.23
CA ILE A 187 10.79 8.94 2.77
C ILE A 187 10.61 8.77 4.29
N ALA A 188 10.44 9.89 5.01
CA ALA A 188 10.19 9.83 6.45
C ALA A 188 8.85 9.14 6.75
N MET A 189 7.79 9.49 6.03
CA MET A 189 6.46 8.89 6.19
C MET A 189 6.47 7.38 5.88
N ILE A 190 7.17 6.96 4.83
CA ILE A 190 7.35 5.54 4.50
C ILE A 190 8.02 4.80 5.67
N ARG A 191 9.13 5.34 6.19
CA ARG A 191 9.87 4.70 7.29
C ARG A 191 9.13 4.69 8.62
N GLU A 192 8.23 5.64 8.86
CA GLU A 192 7.35 5.62 10.02
C GLU A 192 6.31 4.49 9.96
N LEU A 193 5.87 4.10 8.75
CA LEU A 193 4.93 3.01 8.56
C LEU A 193 5.62 1.65 8.53
N ASN A 194 6.77 1.55 7.87
CA ASN A 194 7.59 0.33 7.83
C ASN A 194 9.08 0.67 7.88
N PRO A 195 9.73 0.58 9.04
CA PRO A 195 11.17 0.85 9.17
C PRO A 195 12.05 -0.18 8.46
N ASN A 196 11.50 -1.36 8.15
CA ASN A 196 12.22 -2.49 7.54
C ASN A 196 12.19 -2.47 6.01
N VAL A 197 11.56 -1.46 5.40
CA VAL A 197 11.48 -1.34 3.94
C VAL A 197 12.81 -0.82 3.37
N GLN A 198 13.31 -1.47 2.32
CA GLN A 198 14.37 -0.94 1.47
C GLN A 198 13.75 -0.20 0.29
N ILE A 199 14.10 1.07 0.13
CA ILE A 199 13.56 1.94 -0.92
C ILE A 199 14.58 2.05 -2.04
N ILE A 200 14.12 1.85 -3.28
CA ILE A 200 14.89 2.04 -4.52
C ILE A 200 14.10 3.01 -5.41
N LEU A 201 14.74 4.14 -5.75
CA LEU A 201 14.21 5.23 -6.57
C LEU A 201 14.87 5.25 -7.93
#